data_b046b1df7b5a0f27932566f7a4701472
#
_entry.id   b046b1df7b5a0f27932566f7a4701472
#
_cell.length_a   1.000
_cell.length_b   1.000
_cell.length_c   1.000
_cell.angle_alpha   90.00
_cell.angle_beta   90.00
_cell.angle_gamma   90.00
#
_symmetry.space_group_name_H-M   'P 1'
#
loop_
_entity.id
_entity.type
_entity.pdbx_description
1 polymer ?
#
loop_
_entity_poly.entity_id
_entity_poly.type
_entity_poly.pdbx_seq_one_letter_code
_entity_poly.pdbx_strand_id
1 'polypeptide(L)'
;MVTITAAQPGGRFGILDIQEDGTITNFKEKKKEDGGWINAGFMVLEPSIIDLIEGDQTVFEKEPLVEAARMGQLNAYRHKGFWQCMDTLREKNLLEALWQSGQAPWKIWE
;
A
#
# COMPACT_ATOMS: atom_id res chain seq x y z
N MET A 1 -8.22 -12.28 5.54
CA MET A 1 -8.50 -12.40 4.08
C MET A 1 -7.48 -11.65 3.24
N VAL A 2 -7.20 -10.41 3.57
CA VAL A 2 -6.21 -9.60 2.85
C VAL A 2 -5.28 -8.94 3.85
N THR A 3 -3.96 -9.00 3.59
CA THR A 3 -2.96 -8.21 4.29
C THR A 3 -2.23 -7.38 3.25
N ILE A 4 -2.28 -6.07 3.39
CA ILE A 4 -1.60 -5.17 2.46
C ILE A 4 -0.40 -4.52 3.14
N THR A 5 0.58 -4.14 2.32
CA THR A 5 1.73 -3.37 2.82
C THR A 5 1.31 -1.93 2.98
N ALA A 6 1.52 -1.38 4.17
CA ALA A 6 1.29 0.03 4.44
C ALA A 6 2.62 0.75 4.63
N ALA A 7 2.74 1.93 4.08
CA ALA A 7 3.96 2.74 4.19
C ALA A 7 3.60 4.19 4.51
N GLN A 8 4.59 4.94 4.98
CA GLN A 8 4.43 6.35 5.31
C GLN A 8 5.37 7.22 4.48
N PRO A 9 5.08 7.37 3.18
CA PRO A 9 5.88 8.29 2.37
C PRO A 9 5.49 9.73 2.68
N GLY A 10 6.36 10.65 2.39
CA GLY A 10 5.96 12.05 2.35
C GLY A 10 5.12 12.31 1.11
N GLY A 11 4.22 13.29 1.13
CA GLY A 11 3.55 13.77 -0.06
C GLY A 11 2.06 13.50 -0.10
N ARG A 12 1.52 13.38 -1.32
CA ARG A 12 0.09 13.41 -1.56
C ARG A 12 -0.47 12.03 -1.84
N PHE A 13 -0.68 11.27 -0.81
CA PHE A 13 -1.25 9.94 -0.98
C PHE A 13 -2.51 9.80 -0.14
N GLY A 14 -3.37 8.88 -0.52
CA GLY A 14 -4.49 8.51 0.30
C GLY A 14 -4.01 7.81 1.56
N ILE A 15 -4.78 7.88 2.62
CA ILE A 15 -4.41 7.28 3.89
C ILE A 15 -5.39 6.20 4.29
N LEU A 16 -4.86 5.26 5.06
CA LEU A 16 -5.62 4.15 5.61
C LEU A 16 -5.86 4.40 7.10
N ASP A 17 -7.04 4.02 7.58
CA ASP A 17 -7.33 4.03 9.01
C ASP A 17 -6.94 2.67 9.57
N ILE A 18 -5.80 2.60 10.23
CA ILE A 18 -5.24 1.35 10.75
C ILE A 18 -5.35 1.35 12.27
N GLN A 19 -5.99 0.32 12.81
CA GLN A 19 -6.07 0.13 14.24
C GLN A 19 -4.76 -0.41 14.81
N GLU A 20 -4.63 -0.43 16.12
CA GLU A 20 -3.40 -0.89 16.76
C GLU A 20 -3.04 -2.33 16.40
N ASP A 21 -4.04 -3.18 16.23
CA ASP A 21 -3.83 -4.58 15.88
C ASP A 21 -3.55 -4.81 14.38
N GLY A 22 -3.52 -3.74 13.59
CA GLY A 22 -3.28 -3.84 12.15
C GLY A 22 -4.53 -3.90 11.30
N THR A 23 -5.71 -3.96 11.91
CA THR A 23 -6.96 -4.01 11.15
C THR A 23 -7.23 -2.68 10.47
N ILE A 24 -7.59 -2.74 9.20
CA ILE A 24 -8.00 -1.55 8.46
C ILE A 24 -9.51 -1.46 8.51
N THR A 25 -10.02 -0.40 9.13
CA THR A 25 -11.45 -0.19 9.31
C THR A 25 -12.08 0.61 8.19
N ASN A 26 -11.28 1.35 7.45
CA ASN A 26 -11.80 2.23 6.42
C ASN A 26 -10.79 2.31 5.27
N PHE A 27 -11.18 1.79 4.12
CA PHE A 27 -10.33 1.83 2.94
C PHE A 27 -10.81 2.95 2.03
N LYS A 28 -10.30 4.15 2.27
CA LYS A 28 -10.60 5.33 1.46
C LYS A 28 -9.31 6.03 1.11
N GLU A 29 -9.23 6.50 -0.13
CA GLU A 29 -8.17 7.40 -0.48
C GLU A 29 -8.54 8.79 -0.02
N LYS A 30 -7.85 9.26 1.01
CA LYS A 30 -7.98 10.63 1.50
C LYS A 30 -6.65 11.33 1.28
N LYS A 31 -6.74 12.56 0.83
CA LYS A 31 -5.54 13.38 0.79
C LYS A 31 -5.14 13.76 2.20
N LYS A 32 -3.91 13.49 2.53
CA LYS A 32 -3.35 13.96 3.77
C LYS A 32 -1.95 14.48 3.53
N GLU A 33 -1.59 15.49 4.27
CA GLU A 33 -0.39 16.24 3.99
C GLU A 33 0.86 15.60 4.55
N ASP A 34 0.76 14.83 5.62
CA ASP A 34 1.93 14.16 6.17
C ASP A 34 1.55 13.01 7.09
N GLY A 35 2.50 12.14 7.34
CA GLY A 35 2.47 11.16 8.42
C GLY A 35 1.47 10.02 8.33
N GLY A 36 0.61 9.99 7.32
CA GLY A 36 -0.37 8.92 7.20
C GLY A 36 0.20 7.65 6.59
N TRP A 37 -0.47 6.53 6.87
CA TRP A 37 -0.16 5.26 6.24
C TRP A 37 -0.95 5.13 4.95
N ILE A 38 -0.31 4.65 3.89
CA ILE A 38 -0.96 4.46 2.61
C ILE A 38 -0.81 3.01 2.14
N ASN A 39 -1.64 2.63 1.17
CA ASN A 39 -1.50 1.37 0.48
C ASN A 39 -0.25 1.41 -0.39
N ALA A 40 0.74 0.58 -0.06
CA ALA A 40 2.02 0.53 -0.76
C ALA A 40 2.08 -0.62 -1.78
N GLY A 41 0.96 -1.25 -2.05
CA GLY A 41 0.93 -2.42 -2.92
C GLY A 41 1.35 -3.67 -2.17
N PHE A 42 1.74 -4.69 -2.90
CA PHE A 42 2.17 -5.98 -2.33
C PHE A 42 1.20 -6.49 -1.27
N MET A 43 0.41 -7.45 -1.65
CA MET A 43 -0.65 -7.99 -0.80
C MET A 43 -0.50 -9.48 -0.65
N VAL A 44 -0.86 -9.98 0.53
CA VAL A 44 -1.04 -11.42 0.74
C VAL A 44 -2.55 -11.65 0.83
N LEU A 45 -3.04 -12.55 0.00
CA LEU A 45 -4.47 -12.77 -0.16
C LEU A 45 -4.82 -14.22 0.13
N GLU A 46 -5.93 -14.43 0.84
CA GLU A 46 -6.52 -15.75 0.88
C GLU A 46 -7.35 -15.97 -0.38
N PRO A 47 -7.44 -17.20 -0.90
CA PRO A 47 -8.22 -17.44 -2.12
C PRO A 47 -9.67 -16.99 -2.04
N SER A 48 -10.26 -16.97 -0.86
CA SER A 48 -11.65 -16.54 -0.68
C SER A 48 -11.92 -15.11 -1.11
N ILE A 49 -10.88 -14.28 -1.22
CA ILE A 49 -11.07 -12.90 -1.68
C ILE A 49 -11.65 -12.85 -3.10
N ILE A 50 -11.41 -13.89 -3.89
CA ILE A 50 -11.89 -13.94 -5.27
C ILE A 50 -13.41 -13.88 -5.30
N ASP A 51 -14.08 -14.37 -4.26
CA ASP A 51 -15.54 -14.33 -4.20
C ASP A 51 -16.10 -12.92 -4.12
N LEU A 52 -15.27 -11.94 -3.78
CA LEU A 52 -15.66 -10.54 -3.73
C LEU A 52 -15.48 -9.82 -5.07
N ILE A 53 -14.92 -10.52 -6.06
CA ILE A 53 -14.73 -9.98 -7.40
C ILE A 53 -15.92 -10.40 -8.25
N GLU A 54 -16.71 -9.41 -8.70
CA GLU A 54 -17.93 -9.70 -9.42
C GLU A 54 -17.71 -10.00 -10.90
N GLY A 55 -16.66 -9.46 -11.50
CA GLY A 55 -16.37 -9.70 -12.90
C GLY A 55 -15.17 -8.92 -13.38
N ASP A 56 -14.95 -8.95 -14.68
CA ASP A 56 -13.77 -8.36 -15.29
C ASP A 56 -13.69 -6.85 -15.13
N GLN A 57 -14.81 -6.20 -14.86
CA GLN A 57 -14.85 -4.75 -14.67
C GLN A 57 -14.55 -4.34 -13.22
N THR A 58 -14.41 -5.28 -12.33
CA THR A 58 -14.17 -4.99 -10.92
C THR A 58 -12.77 -4.45 -10.73
N VAL A 59 -12.67 -3.29 -10.06
CA VAL A 59 -11.40 -2.72 -9.65
C VAL A 59 -11.08 -3.26 -8.26
N PHE A 60 -10.00 -4.04 -8.15
CA PHE A 60 -9.71 -4.76 -6.91
C PHE A 60 -9.59 -3.83 -5.70
N GLU A 61 -9.01 -2.67 -5.89
CA GLU A 61 -8.79 -1.71 -4.82
C GLU A 61 -10.02 -0.87 -4.48
N LYS A 62 -11.14 -1.17 -5.07
CA LYS A 62 -12.42 -0.54 -4.74
C LYS A 62 -13.31 -1.52 -4.01
N GLU A 63 -14.31 -2.08 -4.68
CA GLU A 63 -15.31 -2.91 -3.99
C GLU A 63 -14.72 -4.07 -3.19
N PRO A 64 -13.81 -4.89 -3.73
CA PRO A 64 -13.31 -6.01 -2.95
C PRO A 64 -12.60 -5.61 -1.67
N LEU A 65 -11.71 -4.62 -1.72
CA LEU A 65 -11.00 -4.20 -0.52
C LEU A 65 -11.88 -3.43 0.45
N VAL A 66 -12.81 -2.63 -0.06
CA VAL A 66 -13.78 -1.94 0.79
C VAL A 66 -14.65 -2.96 1.52
N GLU A 67 -15.10 -3.98 0.83
CA GLU A 67 -15.92 -5.02 1.45
C GLU A 67 -15.12 -5.82 2.47
N ALA A 68 -13.87 -6.16 2.15
CA ALA A 68 -13.00 -6.85 3.11
C ALA A 68 -12.81 -6.01 4.37
N ALA A 69 -12.64 -4.70 4.23
CA ALA A 69 -12.53 -3.81 5.38
C ALA A 69 -13.80 -3.80 6.21
N ARG A 70 -14.96 -3.73 5.55
CA ARG A 70 -16.25 -3.76 6.22
C ARG A 70 -16.46 -5.05 7.01
N MET A 71 -15.93 -6.15 6.51
CA MET A 71 -16.02 -7.47 7.16
C MET A 71 -14.98 -7.65 8.28
N GLY A 72 -14.11 -6.68 8.50
CA GLY A 72 -13.02 -6.83 9.46
C GLY A 72 -11.93 -7.78 8.99
N GLN A 73 -11.82 -8.01 7.69
CA GLN A 73 -10.89 -8.99 7.11
C GLN A 73 -9.75 -8.34 6.33
N LEU A 74 -9.55 -7.05 6.48
CA LEU A 74 -8.47 -6.33 5.83
C LEU A 74 -7.47 -5.87 6.88
N ASN A 75 -6.21 -6.27 6.72
CA ASN A 75 -5.14 -5.97 7.66
C ASN A 75 -3.98 -5.30 6.96
N ALA A 76 -3.15 -4.63 7.73
CA ALA A 76 -1.97 -3.96 7.21
C ALA A 76 -0.71 -4.53 7.85
N TYR A 77 0.31 -4.72 7.03
CA TYR A 77 1.68 -4.88 7.50
C TYR A 77 2.34 -3.51 7.41
N ARG A 78 2.74 -2.95 8.54
CA ARG A 78 3.35 -1.62 8.59
C ARG A 78 4.82 -1.71 8.22
N HIS A 79 5.14 -1.29 7.01
CA HIS A 79 6.52 -1.23 6.56
C HIS A 79 7.14 0.07 7.04
N LYS A 80 8.17 -0.03 7.85
CA LYS A 80 8.81 1.14 8.45
C LYS A 80 10.13 1.53 7.78
N GLY A 81 10.56 0.75 6.82
CA GLY A 81 11.78 1.02 6.09
C GLY A 81 11.55 1.92 4.88
N PHE A 82 12.55 1.96 4.02
CA PHE A 82 12.47 2.76 2.81
C PHE A 82 11.36 2.25 1.89
N TRP A 83 10.60 3.18 1.36
CA TRP A 83 9.62 2.90 0.32
C TRP A 83 9.51 4.12 -0.59
N GLN A 84 9.50 3.88 -1.89
CA GLN A 84 9.36 4.95 -2.89
C GLN A 84 8.61 4.42 -4.08
N CYS A 85 7.51 5.06 -4.44
CA CYS A 85 6.79 4.70 -5.65
C CYS A 85 7.54 5.22 -6.89
N MET A 86 7.22 4.64 -8.03
CA MET A 86 7.81 5.07 -9.31
C MET A 86 6.69 5.23 -10.32
N ASP A 87 5.92 6.27 -10.16
CA ASP A 87 4.80 6.57 -11.04
C ASP A 87 5.06 7.73 -11.98
N THR A 88 6.14 8.47 -11.74
CA THR A 88 6.50 9.64 -12.53
C THR A 88 7.96 9.55 -12.95
N LEU A 89 8.33 10.35 -13.98
CA LEU A 89 9.71 10.42 -14.40
C LEU A 89 10.61 10.94 -13.29
N ARG A 90 10.13 11.90 -12.51
CA ARG A 90 10.87 12.42 -11.38
C ARG A 90 11.20 11.32 -10.36
N GLU A 91 10.26 10.45 -10.08
CA GLU A 91 10.47 9.35 -9.15
C GLU A 91 11.43 8.31 -9.72
N LYS A 92 11.31 8.02 -11.02
CA LYS A 92 12.26 7.14 -11.68
C LYS A 92 13.68 7.69 -11.57
N ASN A 93 13.84 8.98 -11.83
CA ASN A 93 15.15 9.61 -11.77
C ASN A 93 15.71 9.64 -10.36
N LEU A 94 14.85 9.80 -9.34
CA LEU A 94 15.26 9.73 -7.96
C LEU A 94 15.82 8.35 -7.61
N LEU A 95 15.10 7.31 -8.00
CA LEU A 95 15.53 5.93 -7.73
C LEU A 95 16.82 5.61 -8.49
N GLU A 96 16.93 6.06 -9.72
CA GLU A 96 18.14 5.87 -10.53
C GLU A 96 19.34 6.55 -9.88
N ALA A 97 19.16 7.77 -9.39
CA ALA A 97 20.24 8.48 -8.71
C ALA A 97 20.69 7.75 -7.45
N LEU A 98 19.76 7.21 -6.68
CA LEU A 98 20.11 6.42 -5.49
C LEU A 98 20.93 5.19 -5.87
N TRP A 99 20.55 4.52 -6.95
CA TRP A 99 21.29 3.35 -7.42
C TRP A 99 22.69 3.72 -7.87
N GLN A 100 22.80 4.78 -8.68
CA GLN A 100 24.10 5.21 -9.22
C GLN A 100 25.06 5.69 -8.14
N SER A 101 24.53 6.29 -7.08
CA SER A 101 25.36 6.78 -5.97
C SER A 101 25.85 5.67 -5.04
N GLY A 102 25.33 4.45 -5.20
CA GLY A 102 25.66 3.35 -4.30
C GLY A 102 24.92 3.39 -2.98
N GLN A 103 23.92 4.26 -2.85
CA GLN A 103 23.19 4.43 -1.59
C GLN A 103 21.74 3.97 -1.69
N ALA A 104 21.45 3.03 -2.59
CA ALA A 104 20.11 2.50 -2.74
C ALA A 104 19.72 1.69 -1.49
N PRO A 105 18.73 2.16 -0.72
CA PRO A 105 18.37 1.46 0.54
C PRO A 105 17.83 0.05 0.33
N TRP A 106 17.29 -0.23 -0.86
CA TRP A 106 16.74 -1.56 -1.15
C TRP A 106 17.82 -2.59 -1.47
N LYS A 107 19.05 -2.15 -1.76
CA LYS A 107 20.12 -3.08 -2.07
C LYS A 107 20.76 -3.56 -0.78
N ILE A 108 20.34 -4.73 -0.31
CA ILE A 108 20.84 -5.31 0.92
C ILE A 108 21.83 -6.46 0.67
N TRP A 109 22.09 -6.77 -0.58
CA TRP A 109 23.05 -7.80 -0.97
C TRP A 109 24.38 -7.14 -1.39
N GLU A 110 25.41 -7.96 -1.44
CA GLU A 110 26.75 -7.50 -1.86
C GLU A 110 27.01 -7.75 -3.34
#